data_01e0d420d87ef81cb208b6b6065952ff
#
_entry.id   01e0d420d87ef81cb208b6b6065952ff
#
_cell.length_a   1.000
_cell.length_b   1.000
_cell.length_c   1.000
_cell.angle_alpha   90.00
_cell.angle_beta   90.00
_cell.angle_gamma   90.00
#
_symmetry.space_group_name_H-M   'P 1'
#
loop_
_entity.id
_entity.type
_entity.pdbx_description
1 polymer ?
#
loop_
_entity_poly.entity_id
_entity_poly.type
_entity_poly.pdbx_seq_one_letter_code
_entity_poly.pdbx_strand_id
1 'polypeptide(L)'
;MAKNTSITAQRRDDALLERYAPRGNECAYANLKLLTRVVTTLYDDALRPVDLCSGQLALLWAILATEPVEIGRLGVTTLTDQTTLSRTVAKLKKARLVSVRAGRDRRVKVVALTPSGRQRFRDAMPLWEDAQRRAGTLLPLADVRALARQVRKAARADG
;
A
#
# COMPACT_ATOMS: atom_id res chain seq x y z
N MET A 1 -42.72 27.09 -19.52
CA MET A 1 -41.28 27.26 -19.85
C MET A 1 -40.33 26.22 -19.22
N ALA A 2 -40.78 25.35 -18.32
CA ALA A 2 -39.87 24.37 -17.60
C ALA A 2 -39.47 23.12 -18.40
N LYS A 3 -40.24 22.71 -19.43
CA LYS A 3 -39.94 21.48 -20.21
C LYS A 3 -38.71 21.57 -21.14
N ASN A 4 -38.33 22.76 -21.58
CA ASN A 4 -37.24 22.95 -22.54
C ASN A 4 -35.86 22.88 -21.85
N THR A 5 -35.75 23.21 -20.56
CA THR A 5 -34.52 23.20 -19.79
C THR A 5 -34.09 21.75 -19.48
N SER A 6 -35.03 20.84 -19.22
CA SER A 6 -34.76 19.42 -18.93
C SER A 6 -34.22 18.68 -20.15
N ILE A 7 -34.79 18.91 -21.34
CA ILE A 7 -34.32 18.25 -22.59
C ILE A 7 -32.92 18.73 -23.00
N THR A 8 -32.60 20.00 -22.77
CA THR A 8 -31.26 20.55 -23.06
C THR A 8 -30.21 20.03 -22.12
N ALA A 9 -30.52 19.85 -20.84
CA ALA A 9 -29.66 19.22 -19.85
C ALA A 9 -29.37 17.76 -20.20
N GLN A 10 -30.42 16.97 -20.49
CA GLN A 10 -30.32 15.56 -20.89
C GLN A 10 -29.40 15.38 -22.11
N ARG A 11 -29.57 16.19 -23.17
CA ARG A 11 -28.73 16.13 -24.37
C ARG A 11 -27.25 16.48 -24.09
N ARG A 12 -26.99 17.39 -23.13
CA ARG A 12 -25.60 17.70 -22.70
C ARG A 12 -24.97 16.53 -21.98
N ASP A 13 -25.72 15.85 -21.13
CA ASP A 13 -25.24 14.66 -20.40
C ASP A 13 -24.98 13.50 -21.37
N ASP A 14 -25.84 13.27 -22.38
CA ASP A 14 -25.63 12.27 -23.42
C ASP A 14 -24.35 12.53 -24.22
N ALA A 15 -24.11 13.79 -24.63
CA ALA A 15 -22.87 14.16 -25.34
C ALA A 15 -21.62 13.99 -24.47
N LEU A 16 -21.68 14.23 -23.16
CA LEU A 16 -20.59 13.97 -22.23
C LEU A 16 -20.34 12.47 -22.10
N LEU A 17 -21.39 11.67 -21.99
CA LEU A 17 -21.27 10.21 -21.91
C LEU A 17 -20.66 9.63 -23.18
N GLU A 18 -21.13 10.00 -24.36
CA GLU A 18 -20.55 9.56 -25.63
C GLU A 18 -19.07 9.90 -25.76
N ARG A 19 -18.67 11.11 -25.33
CA ARG A 19 -17.30 11.60 -25.46
C ARG A 19 -16.33 11.00 -24.44
N TYR A 20 -16.76 10.79 -23.19
CA TYR A 20 -15.87 10.48 -22.08
C TYR A 20 -16.04 9.08 -21.50
N ALA A 21 -17.20 8.43 -21.62
CA ALA A 21 -17.39 7.07 -21.09
C ALA A 21 -16.39 6.04 -21.65
N PRO A 22 -16.06 6.04 -22.97
CA PRO A 22 -15.07 5.12 -23.51
C PRO A 22 -13.65 5.32 -22.93
N ARG A 23 -13.34 6.53 -22.47
CA ARG A 23 -12.03 6.89 -21.90
C ARG A 23 -11.87 6.52 -20.43
N GLY A 24 -12.90 6.07 -19.76
CA GLY A 24 -12.83 5.64 -18.36
C GLY A 24 -11.79 4.54 -18.15
N ASN A 25 -11.64 3.64 -19.12
CA ASN A 25 -10.65 2.55 -19.08
C ASN A 25 -9.19 3.03 -19.31
N GLU A 26 -9.00 4.25 -19.86
CA GLU A 26 -7.67 4.84 -20.07
C GLU A 26 -7.14 5.54 -18.81
N CYS A 27 -7.99 5.77 -17.80
CA CYS A 27 -7.64 6.51 -16.60
C CYS A 27 -6.61 5.74 -15.76
N ALA A 28 -5.37 6.23 -15.72
CA ALA A 28 -4.29 5.63 -14.95
C ALA A 28 -4.64 5.49 -13.46
N TYR A 29 -5.30 6.51 -12.86
CA TYR A 29 -5.74 6.45 -11.47
C TYR A 29 -6.73 5.31 -11.20
N ALA A 30 -7.74 5.16 -12.05
CA ALA A 30 -8.76 4.11 -11.91
C ALA A 30 -8.13 2.72 -12.04
N ASN A 31 -7.26 2.53 -13.04
CA ASN A 31 -6.56 1.27 -13.27
C ASN A 31 -5.60 0.92 -12.12
N LEU A 32 -4.80 1.87 -11.64
CA LEU A 32 -3.91 1.64 -10.50
C LEU A 32 -4.70 1.33 -9.23
N LYS A 33 -5.80 2.02 -8.98
CA LYS A 33 -6.68 1.75 -7.84
C LYS A 33 -7.28 0.34 -7.90
N LEU A 34 -7.76 -0.08 -9.08
CA LEU A 34 -8.26 -1.44 -9.30
C LEU A 34 -7.18 -2.48 -9.03
N LEU A 35 -6.00 -2.32 -9.66
CA LEU A 35 -4.87 -3.23 -9.47
C LEU A 35 -4.45 -3.32 -8.01
N THR A 36 -4.31 -2.18 -7.33
CA THR A 36 -3.97 -2.15 -5.91
C THR A 36 -4.99 -2.90 -5.07
N ARG A 37 -6.29 -2.72 -5.34
CA ARG A 37 -7.35 -3.44 -4.60
C ARG A 37 -7.25 -4.95 -4.79
N VAL A 38 -7.11 -5.42 -6.03
CA VAL A 38 -7.04 -6.85 -6.36
C VAL A 38 -5.82 -7.49 -5.69
N VAL A 39 -4.66 -6.85 -5.84
CA VAL A 39 -3.40 -7.34 -5.25
C VAL A 39 -3.48 -7.33 -3.71
N THR A 40 -3.96 -6.25 -3.11
CA THR A 40 -4.11 -6.17 -1.65
C THR A 40 -4.99 -7.29 -1.12
N THR A 41 -6.16 -7.54 -1.74
CA THR A 41 -7.06 -8.63 -1.34
C THR A 41 -6.37 -9.99 -1.43
N LEU A 42 -5.65 -10.25 -2.52
CA LEU A 42 -4.93 -11.51 -2.72
C LEU A 42 -3.89 -11.77 -1.62
N TYR A 43 -3.10 -10.76 -1.25
CA TYR A 43 -2.09 -10.88 -0.18
C TYR A 43 -2.72 -10.94 1.21
N ASP A 44 -3.76 -10.15 1.47
CA ASP A 44 -4.43 -10.15 2.77
C ASP A 44 -5.11 -11.49 3.05
N ASP A 45 -5.73 -12.10 2.04
CA ASP A 45 -6.31 -13.45 2.15
C ASP A 45 -5.25 -14.51 2.43
N ALA A 46 -4.11 -14.46 1.74
CA ALA A 46 -3.00 -15.38 1.97
C ALA A 46 -2.38 -15.24 3.36
N LEU A 47 -2.29 -14.01 3.90
CA LEU A 47 -1.67 -13.72 5.19
C LEU A 47 -2.63 -13.89 6.39
N ARG A 48 -3.92 -14.12 6.15
CA ARG A 48 -4.93 -14.29 7.21
C ARG A 48 -4.57 -15.38 8.24
N PRO A 49 -4.00 -16.54 7.86
CA PRO A 49 -3.64 -17.59 8.83
C PRO A 49 -2.61 -17.14 9.89
N VAL A 50 -1.83 -16.12 9.59
CA VAL A 50 -0.82 -15.56 10.51
C VAL A 50 -1.25 -14.20 11.09
N ASP A 51 -2.52 -13.86 10.98
CA ASP A 51 -3.11 -12.62 11.52
C ASP A 51 -2.33 -11.36 11.12
N LEU A 52 -1.97 -11.29 9.83
CA LEU A 52 -1.32 -10.14 9.19
C LEU A 52 -2.11 -9.72 7.95
N CYS A 53 -1.96 -8.44 7.60
CA CYS A 53 -2.30 -7.93 6.28
C CYS A 53 -1.05 -7.50 5.51
N SER A 54 -1.18 -7.30 4.21
CA SER A 54 -0.10 -6.91 3.30
C SER A 54 0.67 -5.67 3.77
N GLY A 55 -0.05 -4.64 4.23
CA GLY A 55 0.57 -3.42 4.77
C GLY A 55 1.37 -3.65 6.06
N GLN A 56 0.91 -4.55 6.93
CA GLN A 56 1.64 -4.92 8.15
C GLN A 56 2.90 -5.72 7.83
N LEU A 57 2.81 -6.69 6.91
CA LEU A 57 3.97 -7.46 6.48
C LEU A 57 5.02 -6.57 5.81
N ALA A 58 4.60 -5.66 4.93
CA ALA A 58 5.50 -4.70 4.30
C ALA A 58 6.24 -3.83 5.34
N LEU A 59 5.54 -3.41 6.40
CA LEU A 59 6.15 -2.63 7.47
C LEU A 59 7.11 -3.47 8.32
N LEU A 60 6.75 -4.71 8.67
CA LEU A 60 7.66 -5.64 9.38
C LEU A 60 8.93 -5.88 8.56
N TRP A 61 8.81 -6.00 7.23
CA TRP A 61 9.95 -6.15 6.32
C TRP A 61 10.86 -4.93 6.33
N ALA A 62 10.28 -3.73 6.22
CA ALA A 62 11.04 -2.48 6.27
C ALA A 62 11.77 -2.30 7.60
N ILE A 63 11.11 -2.65 8.72
CA ILE A 63 11.75 -2.63 10.05
C ILE A 63 12.89 -3.65 10.09
N LEU A 64 12.67 -4.89 9.71
CA LEU A 64 13.68 -5.95 9.71
C LEU A 64 14.96 -5.56 8.95
N ALA A 65 14.80 -4.86 7.83
CA ALA A 65 15.92 -4.43 6.97
C ALA A 65 16.73 -3.27 7.54
N THR A 66 16.18 -2.50 8.50
CA THR A 66 16.78 -1.22 8.93
C THR A 66 16.85 -1.02 10.45
N GLU A 67 16.35 -1.96 11.23
CA GLU A 67 16.22 -1.82 12.69
C GLU A 67 17.55 -1.73 13.46
N PRO A 68 17.59 -0.97 14.55
CA PRO A 68 16.52 -0.12 15.05
C PRO A 68 16.36 1.13 14.21
N VAL A 69 15.11 1.48 13.83
CA VAL A 69 14.85 2.56 12.89
C VAL A 69 13.90 3.62 13.47
N GLU A 70 14.13 4.87 13.15
CA GLU A 70 13.23 5.96 13.50
C GLU A 70 11.92 5.85 12.72
N ILE A 71 10.79 6.02 13.41
CA ILE A 71 9.47 5.89 12.79
C ILE A 71 9.30 6.87 11.62
N GLY A 72 9.85 8.09 11.73
CA GLY A 72 9.80 9.06 10.63
C GLY A 72 10.50 8.58 9.35
N ARG A 73 11.63 7.87 9.48
CA ARG A 73 12.36 7.30 8.33
C ARG A 73 11.58 6.19 7.63
N LEU A 74 10.78 5.40 8.37
CA LEU A 74 9.94 4.36 7.77
C LEU A 74 8.91 4.95 6.82
N GLY A 75 8.29 6.09 7.15
CA GLY A 75 7.33 6.77 6.27
C GLY A 75 7.92 7.08 4.90
N VAL A 76 9.13 7.62 4.86
CA VAL A 76 9.86 7.91 3.62
C VAL A 76 10.17 6.63 2.84
N THR A 77 10.65 5.58 3.54
CA THR A 77 11.05 4.32 2.91
C THR A 77 9.86 3.55 2.34
N THR A 78 8.73 3.56 3.05
CA THR A 78 7.50 2.84 2.66
C THR A 78 6.54 3.66 1.81
N LEU A 79 6.86 4.95 1.55
CA LEU A 79 5.96 5.91 0.89
C LEU A 79 4.57 5.93 1.55
N THR A 80 4.55 5.84 2.88
CA THR A 80 3.32 5.80 3.69
C THR A 80 3.17 7.13 4.43
N ASP A 81 1.98 7.69 4.41
CA ASP A 81 1.68 8.89 5.19
C ASP A 81 1.81 8.63 6.70
N GLN A 82 2.16 9.67 7.45
CA GLN A 82 2.48 9.59 8.87
C GLN A 82 1.31 9.03 9.72
N THR A 83 0.08 9.30 9.33
CA THR A 83 -1.12 8.85 10.07
C THR A 83 -1.31 7.34 9.91
N THR A 84 -1.24 6.85 8.68
CA THR A 84 -1.33 5.41 8.35
C THR A 84 -0.18 4.63 8.99
N LEU A 85 1.05 5.16 8.89
CA LEU A 85 2.22 4.57 9.51
C LEU A 85 2.04 4.45 11.03
N SER A 86 1.66 5.54 11.70
CA SER A 86 1.48 5.56 13.15
C SER A 86 0.41 4.57 13.61
N ARG A 87 -0.70 4.46 12.89
CA ARG A 87 -1.77 3.48 13.17
C ARG A 87 -1.27 2.04 12.99
N THR A 88 -0.51 1.78 11.93
CA THR A 88 0.02 0.43 11.66
C THR A 88 1.05 0.02 12.70
N VAL A 89 1.98 0.92 13.07
CA VAL A 89 2.94 0.69 14.18
C VAL A 89 2.22 0.44 15.50
N ALA A 90 1.16 1.19 15.80
CA ALA A 90 0.37 0.99 17.02
C ALA A 90 -0.30 -0.40 17.05
N LYS A 91 -0.86 -0.86 15.92
CA LYS A 91 -1.44 -2.21 15.78
C LYS A 91 -0.38 -3.30 16.00
N LEU A 92 0.78 -3.18 15.36
CA LEU A 92 1.89 -4.13 15.51
C LEU A 92 2.44 -4.14 16.95
N LYS A 93 2.53 -2.97 17.62
CA LYS A 93 2.91 -2.89 19.02
C LYS A 93 1.88 -3.57 19.93
N LYS A 94 0.57 -3.34 19.72
CA LYS A 94 -0.50 -4.01 20.44
C LYS A 94 -0.43 -5.53 20.29
N ALA A 95 -0.11 -6.02 19.09
CA ALA A 95 0.12 -7.43 18.80
C ALA A 95 1.49 -7.95 19.32
N ARG A 96 2.30 -7.13 20.00
CA ARG A 96 3.64 -7.45 20.52
C ARG A 96 4.64 -7.88 19.45
N LEU A 97 4.42 -7.50 18.19
CA LEU A 97 5.31 -7.83 17.07
C LEU A 97 6.47 -6.83 16.95
N VAL A 98 6.29 -5.62 17.43
CA VAL A 98 7.33 -4.59 17.47
C VAL A 98 7.43 -3.96 18.87
N SER A 99 8.64 -3.53 19.21
CA SER A 99 8.93 -2.66 20.36
C SER A 99 9.13 -1.23 19.88
N VAL A 100 8.60 -0.26 20.64
CA VAL A 100 8.79 1.16 20.36
C VAL A 100 9.38 1.80 21.61
N ARG A 101 10.51 2.49 21.47
CA ARG A 101 11.23 3.16 22.58
C ARG A 101 11.64 4.57 22.15
N ALA A 102 12.00 5.41 23.10
CA ALA A 102 12.66 6.68 22.82
C ALA A 102 14.01 6.44 22.15
N GLY A 103 14.36 7.23 21.15
CA GLY A 103 15.69 7.28 20.55
C GLY A 103 16.69 8.00 21.45
N ARG A 104 17.87 8.34 20.90
CA ARG A 104 18.86 9.18 21.59
C ARG A 104 18.28 10.55 21.93
N ASP A 105 17.58 11.17 20.98
CA ASP A 105 16.67 12.28 21.26
C ASP A 105 15.34 11.69 21.70
N ARG A 106 14.88 12.07 22.91
CA ARG A 106 13.62 11.61 23.51
C ARG A 106 12.38 11.98 22.68
N ARG A 107 12.49 12.97 21.79
CA ARG A 107 11.42 13.37 20.86
C ARG A 107 11.24 12.38 19.73
N VAL A 108 12.28 11.61 19.43
CA VAL A 108 12.28 10.63 18.33
C VAL A 108 11.93 9.25 18.88
N LYS A 109 11.00 8.57 18.23
CA LYS A 109 10.65 7.17 18.54
C LYS A 109 11.34 6.23 17.57
N VAL A 110 11.99 5.21 18.10
CA VAL A 110 12.59 4.12 17.32
C VAL A 110 11.79 2.85 17.51
N VAL A 111 11.73 2.06 16.44
CA VAL A 111 11.01 0.78 16.40
C VAL A 111 11.98 -0.34 16.00
N ALA A 112 11.75 -1.52 16.58
CA ALA A 112 12.47 -2.76 16.23
C ALA A 112 11.52 -3.94 16.36
N LEU A 113 11.81 -5.06 15.66
CA LEU A 113 11.06 -6.29 15.82
C LEU A 113 11.33 -6.91 17.20
N THR A 114 10.29 -7.51 17.77
CA THR A 114 10.41 -8.40 18.91
C THR A 114 10.77 -9.82 18.44
N PRO A 115 11.17 -10.75 19.35
CA PRO A 115 11.30 -12.17 19.00
C PRO A 115 10.02 -12.73 18.36
N SER A 116 8.83 -12.37 18.92
CA SER A 116 7.53 -12.77 18.35
C SER A 116 7.29 -12.17 16.97
N GLY A 117 7.71 -10.91 16.74
CA GLY A 117 7.63 -10.26 15.44
C GLY A 117 8.48 -10.96 14.38
N ARG A 118 9.71 -11.38 14.75
CA ARG A 118 10.60 -12.15 13.87
C ARG A 118 10.01 -13.52 13.55
N GLN A 119 9.41 -14.18 14.55
CA GLN A 119 8.75 -15.47 14.32
C GLN A 119 7.54 -15.29 13.39
N ARG A 120 6.67 -14.32 13.66
CA ARG A 120 5.51 -14.04 12.82
C ARG A 120 5.91 -13.69 11.37
N PHE A 121 7.01 -12.96 11.20
CA PHE A 121 7.57 -12.69 9.88
C PHE A 121 8.01 -13.97 9.17
N ARG A 122 8.73 -14.89 9.85
CA ARG A 122 9.11 -16.18 9.26
C ARG A 122 7.91 -17.01 8.85
N ASP A 123 6.87 -17.06 9.70
CA ASP A 123 5.65 -17.81 9.43
C ASP A 123 4.87 -17.22 8.23
N ALA A 124 4.98 -15.92 8.00
CA ALA A 124 4.35 -15.22 6.88
C ALA A 124 5.06 -15.48 5.53
N MET A 125 6.35 -15.81 5.52
CA MET A 125 7.13 -15.91 4.27
C MET A 125 6.60 -16.96 3.30
N PRO A 126 6.33 -18.22 3.66
CA PRO A 126 5.78 -19.18 2.71
C PRO A 126 4.40 -18.78 2.16
N LEU A 127 3.59 -18.10 2.97
CA LEU A 127 2.28 -17.59 2.55
C LEU A 127 2.42 -16.42 1.56
N TRP A 128 3.39 -15.54 1.82
CA TRP A 128 3.73 -14.45 0.92
C TRP A 128 4.29 -14.99 -0.41
N GLU A 129 5.15 -16.00 -0.40
CA GLU A 129 5.70 -16.62 -1.61
C GLU A 129 4.58 -17.23 -2.47
N ASP A 130 3.59 -17.87 -1.84
CA ASP A 130 2.41 -18.38 -2.56
C ASP A 130 1.60 -17.25 -3.19
N ALA A 131 1.28 -16.21 -2.41
CA ALA A 131 0.60 -15.02 -2.93
C ALA A 131 1.38 -14.37 -4.08
N GLN A 132 2.72 -14.32 -3.97
CA GLN A 132 3.60 -13.77 -5.01
C GLN A 132 3.53 -14.60 -6.31
N ARG A 133 3.50 -15.93 -6.23
CA ARG A 133 3.29 -16.78 -7.42
C ARG A 133 1.94 -16.51 -8.06
N ARG A 134 0.88 -16.47 -7.27
CA ARG A 134 -0.49 -16.16 -7.76
C ARG A 134 -0.59 -14.77 -8.36
N ALA A 135 0.03 -13.77 -7.75
CA ALA A 135 0.10 -12.42 -8.32
C ALA A 135 0.82 -12.42 -9.68
N GLY A 136 1.85 -13.26 -9.84
CA GLY A 136 2.59 -13.42 -11.10
C GLY A 136 1.78 -14.02 -12.25
N THR A 137 0.70 -14.75 -11.97
CA THR A 137 -0.23 -15.22 -13.01
C THR A 137 -1.20 -14.13 -13.47
N LEU A 138 -1.41 -13.10 -12.66
CA LEU A 138 -2.33 -12.00 -12.93
C LEU A 138 -1.61 -10.77 -13.51
N LEU A 139 -0.35 -10.57 -13.15
CA LEU A 139 0.40 -9.34 -13.43
C LEU A 139 1.81 -9.64 -13.93
N PRO A 140 2.33 -8.87 -14.91
CA PRO A 140 3.72 -8.93 -15.31
C PRO A 140 4.61 -8.30 -14.23
N LEU A 141 4.96 -9.07 -13.19
CA LEU A 141 5.66 -8.56 -12.00
C LEU A 141 7.00 -7.89 -12.31
N ALA A 142 7.66 -8.23 -13.43
CA ALA A 142 8.88 -7.55 -13.86
C ALA A 142 8.60 -6.10 -14.22
N ASP A 143 7.52 -5.84 -14.95
CA ASP A 143 7.10 -4.50 -15.39
C ASP A 143 6.60 -3.68 -14.19
N VAL A 144 5.84 -4.30 -13.29
CA VAL A 144 5.42 -3.66 -12.02
C VAL A 144 6.64 -3.19 -11.23
N ARG A 145 7.70 -4.03 -11.12
CA ARG A 145 8.95 -3.64 -10.44
C ARG A 145 9.69 -2.53 -11.18
N ALA A 146 9.71 -2.57 -12.51
CA ALA A 146 10.34 -1.52 -13.32
C ALA A 146 9.64 -0.17 -13.13
N LEU A 147 8.31 -0.16 -13.22
CA LEU A 147 7.48 1.03 -13.00
C LEU A 147 7.67 1.58 -11.57
N ALA A 148 7.65 0.73 -10.57
CA ALA A 148 7.87 1.15 -9.18
C ALA A 148 9.26 1.79 -8.97
N ARG A 149 10.31 1.30 -9.64
CA ARG A 149 11.64 1.93 -9.62
C ARG A 149 11.64 3.32 -10.26
N GLN A 150 10.97 3.47 -11.41
CA GLN A 150 10.87 4.77 -12.10
C GLN A 150 10.16 5.81 -11.23
N VAL A 151 9.01 5.44 -10.64
CA VAL A 151 8.24 6.33 -9.76
C VAL A 151 9.05 6.73 -8.53
N ARG A 152 9.77 5.79 -7.89
CA ARG A 152 10.64 6.11 -6.75
C ARG A 152 11.79 7.06 -7.11
N LYS A 153 12.33 6.93 -8.33
CA LYS A 153 13.39 7.84 -8.82
C LYS A 153 12.83 9.24 -9.03
N ALA A 154 11.67 9.38 -9.66
CA ALA A 154 11.00 10.66 -9.86
C ALA A 154 10.66 11.33 -8.52
N ALA A 155 10.02 10.61 -7.59
CA ALA A 155 9.67 11.15 -6.27
C ALA A 155 10.86 11.61 -5.41
N ARG A 156 12.08 11.16 -5.70
CA ARG A 156 13.32 11.64 -5.03
C ARG A 156 13.95 12.85 -5.72
N ALA A 157 13.62 13.09 -6.97
CA ALA A 157 14.14 14.24 -7.72
C ALA A 157 13.35 15.53 -7.44
N ASP A 158 12.09 15.39 -6.99
CA ASP A 158 11.18 16.50 -6.71
C ASP A 158 11.18 16.94 -5.23
N GLY A 159 11.98 16.34 -4.36
CA GLY A 159 12.10 16.61 -2.91
C GLY A 159 13.54 16.93 -2.49
#